data_b2ffdaadb3acacf84c0ba02c7b12efcf
#
_entry.id   b2ffdaadb3acacf84c0ba02c7b12efcf
#
_cell.length_a   1.000
_cell.length_b   1.000
_cell.length_c   1.000
_cell.angle_alpha   90.00
_cell.angle_beta   90.00
_cell.angle_gamma   90.00
#
_symmetry.space_group_name_H-M   'P 1'
#
loop_
_entity.id
_entity.type
_entity.pdbx_description
1 polymer ?
#
loop_
_entity_poly.entity_id
_entity_poly.type
_entity_poly.pdbx_seq_one_letter_code
_entity_poly.pdbx_strand_id
1 'polypeptide(L)'
;AYKELHQNVCKVANGLKSLGVQKGDRVTIYLTMIPELAYVMLACARIGAVHSIIFGGFSPDSIATRINDCESDYLITADEGVRGGKMIPLKKIADEALQQCPNVKKCVVVERTGNQINWNNERDVSYKKLISSSPTKCDPEEMGAEDPLFILYTSGSTGKPKGVLHT
;
A
#
# COMPACT_ATOMS: atom_id res chain seq x y z
N ALA A 1 7.84 -9.96 18.34
CA ALA A 1 8.87 -9.14 19.00
C ALA A 1 9.39 -8.04 18.05
N TYR A 2 10.01 -6.98 18.57
CA TYR A 2 10.54 -5.87 17.75
C TYR A 2 11.55 -6.33 16.69
N LYS A 3 12.38 -7.34 17.02
CA LYS A 3 13.30 -7.93 16.03
C LYS A 3 12.58 -8.51 14.83
N GLU A 4 11.49 -9.21 15.05
CA GLU A 4 10.66 -9.79 13.99
C GLU A 4 9.98 -8.70 13.14
N LEU A 5 9.42 -7.67 13.80
CA LEU A 5 8.87 -6.49 13.13
C LEU A 5 9.92 -5.86 12.22
N HIS A 6 11.12 -5.58 12.74
CA HIS A 6 12.21 -4.99 11.98
C HIS A 6 12.60 -5.84 10.77
N GLN A 7 12.70 -7.17 10.93
CA GLN A 7 13.02 -8.06 9.81
C GLN A 7 11.94 -8.05 8.73
N ASN A 8 10.66 -8.09 9.11
CA ASN A 8 9.56 -8.01 8.13
C ASN A 8 9.50 -6.65 7.43
N VAL A 9 9.71 -5.56 8.16
CA VAL A 9 9.81 -4.22 7.57
C VAL A 9 10.96 -4.14 6.55
N CYS A 10 12.13 -4.67 6.87
CA CYS A 10 13.26 -4.70 5.94
C CYS A 10 12.97 -5.54 4.68
N LYS A 11 12.33 -6.70 4.84
CA LYS A 11 11.94 -7.51 3.68
C LYS A 11 10.97 -6.78 2.77
N VAL A 12 9.95 -6.15 3.35
CA VAL A 12 8.98 -5.36 2.56
C VAL A 12 9.66 -4.17 1.90
N ALA A 13 10.52 -3.44 2.62
CA ALA A 13 11.30 -2.32 2.08
C ALA A 13 12.15 -2.74 0.88
N ASN A 14 12.91 -3.83 1.00
CA ASN A 14 13.69 -4.37 -0.11
C ASN A 14 12.80 -4.85 -1.27
N GLY A 15 11.66 -5.49 -0.96
CA GLY A 15 10.68 -5.89 -1.95
C GLY A 15 10.14 -4.68 -2.74
N LEU A 16 9.73 -3.61 -2.06
CA LEU A 16 9.28 -2.38 -2.71
C LEU A 16 10.37 -1.76 -3.59
N LYS A 17 11.62 -1.68 -3.09
CA LYS A 17 12.76 -1.21 -3.90
C LYS A 17 12.97 -2.08 -5.15
N SER A 18 12.80 -3.39 -5.07
CA SER A 18 12.93 -4.28 -6.23
C SER A 18 11.83 -4.07 -7.29
N LEU A 19 10.69 -3.52 -6.90
CA LEU A 19 9.63 -3.08 -7.82
C LEU A 19 9.87 -1.70 -8.42
N GLY A 20 10.92 -1.00 -8.01
CA GLY A 20 11.29 0.33 -8.50
C GLY A 20 10.82 1.48 -7.62
N VAL A 21 10.28 1.23 -6.42
CA VAL A 21 9.90 2.29 -5.47
C VAL A 21 11.14 3.03 -5.01
N GLN A 22 11.11 4.35 -5.12
CA GLN A 22 12.19 5.27 -4.74
C GLN A 22 11.74 6.28 -3.69
N LYS A 23 12.69 7.01 -3.10
CA LYS A 23 12.41 8.15 -2.21
C LYS A 23 11.48 9.15 -2.91
N GLY A 24 10.40 9.53 -2.22
CA GLY A 24 9.39 10.46 -2.71
C GLY A 24 8.26 9.82 -3.53
N ASP A 25 8.38 8.55 -3.92
CA ASP A 25 7.26 7.85 -4.58
C ASP A 25 6.09 7.65 -3.62
N ARG A 26 4.87 7.75 -4.15
CA ARG A 26 3.65 7.51 -3.37
C ARG A 26 3.22 6.06 -3.49
N VAL A 27 2.92 5.47 -2.34
CA VAL A 27 2.43 4.09 -2.20
C VAL A 27 1.07 4.12 -1.50
N THR A 28 0.03 3.73 -2.20
CA THR A 28 -1.30 3.60 -1.61
C THR A 28 -1.46 2.25 -0.94
N ILE A 29 -2.00 2.23 0.27
CA ILE A 29 -2.23 1.03 1.07
C ILE A 29 -3.73 0.88 1.31
N TYR A 30 -4.34 -0.13 0.69
CA TYR A 30 -5.75 -0.49 0.85
C TYR A 30 -5.87 -1.86 1.48
N LEU A 31 -5.76 -1.91 2.80
CA LEU A 31 -5.76 -3.12 3.62
C LEU A 31 -6.72 -2.99 4.80
N THR A 32 -7.19 -4.11 5.31
CA THR A 32 -7.80 -4.19 6.65
C THR A 32 -6.70 -4.21 7.72
N MET A 33 -7.08 -4.24 9.00
CA MET A 33 -6.15 -4.22 10.14
C MET A 33 -5.44 -5.58 10.29
N ILE A 34 -4.44 -5.80 9.46
CA ILE A 34 -3.55 -6.98 9.46
C ILE A 34 -2.09 -6.54 9.68
N PRO A 35 -1.20 -7.42 10.15
CA PRO A 35 0.21 -7.06 10.41
C PRO A 35 0.93 -6.45 9.21
N GLU A 36 0.60 -6.89 8.00
CA GLU A 36 1.19 -6.40 6.75
C GLU A 36 0.94 -4.90 6.53
N LEU A 37 -0.18 -4.36 7.02
CA LEU A 37 -0.44 -2.92 7.00
C LEU A 37 0.68 -2.15 7.72
N ALA A 38 1.02 -2.58 8.92
CA ALA A 38 2.09 -1.95 9.71
C ALA A 38 3.47 -2.15 9.05
N TYR A 39 3.73 -3.34 8.50
CA TYR A 39 5.00 -3.62 7.83
C TYR A 39 5.19 -2.73 6.60
N VAL A 40 4.15 -2.53 5.78
CA VAL A 40 4.21 -1.68 4.58
C VAL A 40 4.36 -0.22 4.95
N MET A 41 3.60 0.28 5.94
CA MET A 41 3.75 1.65 6.46
C MET A 41 5.20 1.96 6.85
N LEU A 42 5.76 1.11 7.72
CA LEU A 42 7.11 1.30 8.24
C LEU A 42 8.18 1.07 7.16
N ALA A 43 7.91 0.19 6.19
CA ALA A 43 8.80 -0.01 5.05
C ALA A 43 8.85 1.23 4.15
N CYS A 44 7.71 1.86 3.86
CA CYS A 44 7.67 3.12 3.12
C CYS A 44 8.49 4.20 3.85
N ALA A 45 8.26 4.41 5.14
CA ALA A 45 9.04 5.36 5.93
C ALA A 45 10.55 5.05 5.89
N ARG A 46 10.92 3.75 5.92
CA ARG A 46 12.31 3.32 5.88
C ARG A 46 13.04 3.64 4.59
N ILE A 47 12.35 3.63 3.46
CA ILE A 47 12.94 3.91 2.13
C ILE A 47 12.61 5.32 1.60
N GLY A 48 12.02 6.16 2.43
CA GLY A 48 11.63 7.53 2.04
C GLY A 48 10.47 7.61 1.05
N ALA A 49 9.68 6.55 0.91
CA ALA A 49 8.45 6.57 0.13
C ALA A 49 7.30 7.15 0.96
N VAL A 50 6.39 7.86 0.31
CA VAL A 50 5.25 8.53 0.94
C VAL A 50 4.05 7.61 0.90
N HIS A 51 3.59 7.10 2.05
CA HIS A 51 2.44 6.22 2.06
C HIS A 51 1.12 6.97 2.24
N SER A 52 0.06 6.45 1.63
CA SER A 52 -1.32 6.90 1.79
C SER A 52 -2.21 5.72 2.14
N ILE A 53 -2.80 5.72 3.34
CA ILE A 53 -3.65 4.62 3.81
C ILE A 53 -5.10 4.91 3.47
N ILE A 54 -5.75 3.93 2.85
CA ILE A 54 -7.18 3.93 2.55
C ILE A 54 -7.85 2.84 3.38
N PHE A 55 -8.94 3.20 4.02
CA PHE A 55 -9.69 2.29 4.86
C PHE A 55 -10.33 1.15 4.06
N GLY A 56 -10.16 -0.09 4.56
CA GLY A 56 -10.67 -1.32 3.93
C GLY A 56 -12.21 -1.43 4.00
N GLY A 57 -12.89 -0.69 3.16
CA GLY A 57 -14.35 -0.62 3.12
C GLY A 57 -14.82 0.56 2.26
N PHE A 58 -13.88 1.31 1.70
CA PHE A 58 -14.19 2.38 0.75
C PHE A 58 -14.59 1.81 -0.61
N SER A 59 -15.42 2.58 -1.33
CA SER A 59 -15.85 2.25 -2.69
C SER A 59 -14.69 2.39 -3.70
N PRO A 60 -14.78 1.71 -4.87
CA PRO A 60 -13.80 1.85 -5.94
C PRO A 60 -13.52 3.31 -6.33
N ASP A 61 -14.55 4.13 -6.48
CA ASP A 61 -14.41 5.56 -6.82
C ASP A 61 -13.66 6.34 -5.76
N SER A 62 -13.93 6.05 -4.48
CA SER A 62 -13.21 6.68 -3.37
C SER A 62 -11.72 6.32 -3.35
N ILE A 63 -11.38 5.10 -3.75
CA ILE A 63 -10.00 4.64 -3.85
C ILE A 63 -9.33 5.30 -5.04
N ALA A 64 -9.96 5.26 -6.22
CA ALA A 64 -9.44 5.85 -7.45
C ALA A 64 -9.18 7.35 -7.30
N THR A 65 -10.11 8.08 -6.68
CA THR A 65 -9.95 9.52 -6.42
C THR A 65 -8.67 9.81 -5.62
N ARG A 66 -8.38 9.04 -4.57
CA ARG A 66 -7.19 9.23 -3.73
C ARG A 66 -5.90 8.84 -4.44
N ILE A 67 -5.91 7.74 -5.17
CA ILE A 67 -4.75 7.28 -5.96
C ILE A 67 -4.38 8.35 -7.00
N ASN A 68 -5.35 8.87 -7.72
CA ASN A 68 -5.12 9.87 -8.75
C ASN A 68 -4.72 11.24 -8.15
N ASP A 69 -5.32 11.64 -7.03
CA ASP A 69 -5.01 12.90 -6.36
C ASP A 69 -3.57 12.95 -5.83
N CYS A 70 -3.08 11.87 -5.25
CA CYS A 70 -1.68 11.79 -4.80
C CYS A 70 -0.72 11.23 -5.86
N GLU A 71 -1.20 10.95 -7.06
CA GLU A 71 -0.38 10.39 -8.16
C GLU A 71 0.40 9.13 -7.73
N SER A 72 -0.29 8.19 -7.07
CA SER A 72 0.35 6.98 -6.56
C SER A 72 0.59 5.97 -7.69
N ASP A 73 1.84 5.54 -7.84
CA ASP A 73 2.27 4.54 -8.83
C ASP A 73 2.11 3.10 -8.34
N TYR A 74 1.91 2.92 -7.03
CA TYR A 74 1.90 1.61 -6.38
C TYR A 74 0.69 1.45 -5.48
N LEU A 75 0.07 0.29 -5.54
CA LEU A 75 -1.03 -0.10 -4.65
C LEU A 75 -0.68 -1.38 -3.90
N ILE A 76 -0.92 -1.39 -2.60
CA ILE A 76 -0.83 -2.59 -1.77
C ILE A 76 -2.23 -2.95 -1.30
N THR A 77 -2.66 -4.17 -1.58
CA THR A 77 -3.97 -4.68 -1.15
C THR A 77 -3.90 -6.14 -0.72
N ALA A 78 -5.02 -6.77 -0.43
CA ALA A 78 -5.12 -8.20 -0.15
C ALA A 78 -6.18 -8.84 -1.03
N ASP A 79 -6.16 -10.17 -1.12
CA ASP A 79 -7.24 -10.93 -1.77
C ASP A 79 -8.59 -10.52 -1.17
N GLU A 80 -8.73 -10.67 0.13
CA GLU A 80 -9.92 -10.33 0.89
C GLU A 80 -9.56 -9.81 2.29
N GLY A 81 -10.48 -9.10 2.92
CA GLY A 81 -10.42 -8.71 4.32
C GLY A 81 -11.57 -9.27 5.12
N VAL A 82 -11.38 -9.43 6.44
CA VAL A 82 -12.44 -9.82 7.36
C VAL A 82 -12.72 -8.65 8.29
N ARG A 83 -13.99 -8.24 8.38
CA ARG A 83 -14.42 -7.17 9.26
C ARG A 83 -15.82 -7.44 9.81
N GLY A 84 -15.97 -7.48 11.13
CA GLY A 84 -17.24 -7.75 11.78
C GLY A 84 -17.88 -9.05 11.32
N GLY A 85 -17.09 -10.09 11.08
CA GLY A 85 -17.55 -11.39 10.56
C GLY A 85 -17.93 -11.41 9.08
N LYS A 86 -17.77 -10.28 8.36
CA LYS A 86 -18.05 -10.20 6.92
C LYS A 86 -16.77 -10.21 6.12
N MET A 87 -16.81 -10.91 4.97
CA MET A 87 -15.75 -10.88 3.97
C MET A 87 -15.85 -9.62 3.12
N ILE A 88 -14.75 -8.93 2.94
CA ILE A 88 -14.63 -7.76 2.07
C ILE A 88 -13.73 -8.15 0.89
N PRO A 89 -14.21 -8.14 -0.35
CA PRO A 89 -13.42 -8.55 -1.52
C PRO A 89 -12.46 -7.42 -1.95
N LEU A 90 -11.38 -7.21 -1.19
CA LEU A 90 -10.48 -6.08 -1.35
C LEU A 90 -9.87 -6.02 -2.76
N LYS A 91 -9.37 -7.15 -3.27
CA LYS A 91 -8.78 -7.22 -4.62
C LYS A 91 -9.77 -6.87 -5.71
N LYS A 92 -11.01 -7.36 -5.60
CA LYS A 92 -12.07 -7.03 -6.58
C LYS A 92 -12.36 -5.53 -6.58
N ILE A 93 -12.51 -4.93 -5.40
CA ILE A 93 -12.76 -3.49 -5.26
C ILE A 93 -11.54 -2.68 -5.78
N ALA A 94 -10.33 -3.12 -5.48
CA ALA A 94 -9.11 -2.52 -5.99
C ALA A 94 -9.03 -2.60 -7.53
N ASP A 95 -9.38 -3.73 -8.14
CA ASP A 95 -9.39 -3.88 -9.59
C ASP A 95 -10.37 -2.92 -10.28
N GLU A 96 -11.55 -2.73 -9.69
CA GLU A 96 -12.53 -1.75 -10.19
C GLU A 96 -11.97 -0.31 -10.09
N ALA A 97 -11.33 0.05 -8.98
CA ALA A 97 -10.68 1.33 -8.82
C ALA A 97 -9.54 1.56 -9.83
N LEU A 98 -8.73 0.53 -10.06
CA LEU A 98 -7.56 0.60 -10.94
C LEU A 98 -7.93 0.79 -12.43
N GLN A 99 -9.17 0.51 -12.83
CA GLN A 99 -9.66 0.88 -14.17
C GLN A 99 -9.63 2.40 -14.41
N GLN A 100 -9.68 3.19 -13.35
CA GLN A 100 -9.64 4.65 -13.37
C GLN A 100 -8.25 5.21 -13.02
N CYS A 101 -7.25 4.34 -12.80
CA CYS A 101 -5.91 4.72 -12.32
C CYS A 101 -4.82 4.19 -13.29
N PRO A 102 -4.70 4.75 -14.49
CA PRO A 102 -3.79 4.22 -15.53
C PRO A 102 -2.31 4.35 -15.16
N ASN A 103 -1.97 5.20 -14.20
CA ASN A 103 -0.58 5.44 -13.78
C ASN A 103 -0.07 4.39 -12.79
N VAL A 104 -0.94 3.57 -12.19
CA VAL A 104 -0.50 2.54 -11.24
C VAL A 104 0.27 1.44 -11.95
N LYS A 105 1.55 1.34 -11.63
CA LYS A 105 2.51 0.41 -12.26
C LYS A 105 2.41 -1.00 -11.69
N LYS A 106 2.26 -1.11 -10.36
CA LYS A 106 2.22 -2.41 -9.67
C LYS A 106 1.18 -2.42 -8.55
N CYS A 107 0.52 -3.57 -8.40
CA CYS A 107 -0.41 -3.87 -7.33
C CYS A 107 0.10 -5.09 -6.57
N VAL A 108 0.59 -4.89 -5.35
CA VAL A 108 1.06 -5.98 -4.48
C VAL A 108 -0.12 -6.55 -3.71
N VAL A 109 -0.31 -7.86 -3.78
CA VAL A 109 -1.45 -8.55 -3.20
C VAL A 109 -1.03 -9.48 -2.07
N VAL A 110 -1.54 -9.22 -0.88
CA VAL A 110 -1.40 -10.09 0.31
C VAL A 110 -2.40 -11.23 0.22
N GLU A 111 -1.95 -12.47 0.35
CA GLU A 111 -2.80 -13.64 0.46
C GLU A 111 -3.28 -13.80 1.90
N ARG A 112 -4.50 -13.35 2.18
CA ARG A 112 -5.12 -13.38 3.52
C ARG A 112 -6.03 -14.59 3.71
N THR A 113 -6.84 -14.90 2.71
CA THR A 113 -7.82 -16.00 2.75
C THR A 113 -7.44 -17.15 1.83
N GLY A 114 -6.66 -16.86 0.78
CA GLY A 114 -6.29 -17.82 -0.24
C GLY A 114 -7.42 -18.15 -1.22
N ASN A 115 -8.53 -17.40 -1.18
CA ASN A 115 -9.61 -17.57 -2.13
C ASN A 115 -9.17 -17.14 -3.53
N GLN A 116 -9.83 -17.69 -4.54
CA GLN A 116 -9.53 -17.37 -5.93
C GLN A 116 -9.91 -15.90 -6.23
N ILE A 117 -8.96 -15.17 -6.81
CA ILE A 117 -9.11 -13.78 -7.24
C ILE A 117 -8.73 -13.61 -8.71
N ASN A 118 -9.19 -12.55 -9.33
CA ASN A 118 -8.69 -12.14 -10.63
C ASN A 118 -7.23 -11.69 -10.50
N TRP A 119 -6.42 -12.06 -11.50
CA TRP A 119 -4.99 -11.78 -11.49
C TRP A 119 -4.54 -11.19 -12.84
N ASN A 120 -3.91 -10.03 -12.79
CA ASN A 120 -3.29 -9.39 -13.95
C ASN A 120 -1.76 -9.59 -13.87
N ASN A 121 -1.22 -10.45 -14.74
CA ASN A 121 0.21 -10.82 -14.71
C ASN A 121 1.17 -9.64 -14.99
N GLU A 122 0.73 -8.59 -15.64
CA GLU A 122 1.56 -7.43 -15.96
C GLU A 122 1.68 -6.47 -14.76
N ARG A 123 0.64 -6.43 -13.93
CA ARG A 123 0.50 -5.46 -12.83
C ARG A 123 0.63 -6.10 -11.44
N ASP A 124 0.01 -7.26 -11.25
CA ASP A 124 -0.16 -7.85 -9.92
C ASP A 124 1.08 -8.62 -9.46
N VAL A 125 1.45 -8.43 -8.22
CA VAL A 125 2.63 -9.03 -7.58
C VAL A 125 2.22 -9.72 -6.29
N SER A 126 2.60 -10.99 -6.12
CA SER A 126 2.37 -11.70 -4.86
C SER A 126 3.26 -11.14 -3.75
N TYR A 127 2.65 -10.63 -2.69
CA TYR A 127 3.36 -10.18 -1.48
C TYR A 127 4.27 -11.27 -0.93
N LYS A 128 3.77 -12.49 -0.80
CA LYS A 128 4.53 -13.64 -0.29
C LYS A 128 5.77 -13.94 -1.13
N LYS A 129 5.64 -13.93 -2.45
CA LYS A 129 6.79 -14.11 -3.35
C LYS A 129 7.77 -12.95 -3.24
N LEU A 130 7.27 -11.71 -3.17
CA LEU A 130 8.08 -10.51 -3.06
C LEU A 130 8.98 -10.54 -1.81
N ILE A 131 8.41 -10.88 -0.63
CA ILE A 131 9.16 -10.87 0.61
C ILE A 131 10.03 -12.13 0.82
N SER A 132 9.69 -13.25 0.18
CA SER A 132 10.43 -14.53 0.37
C SER A 132 11.87 -14.45 -0.15
N SER A 133 12.11 -13.67 -1.20
CA SER A 133 13.44 -13.46 -1.80
C SER A 133 14.14 -12.21 -1.27
N SER A 134 13.49 -11.44 -0.39
CA SER A 134 14.01 -10.15 0.08
C SER A 134 14.89 -10.29 1.32
N PRO A 135 16.04 -9.59 1.38
CA PRO A 135 16.91 -9.57 2.55
C PRO A 135 16.21 -9.02 3.81
N THR A 136 16.63 -9.51 4.98
CA THR A 136 16.15 -9.05 6.30
C THR A 136 16.85 -7.80 6.80
N LYS A 137 17.80 -7.26 6.04
CA LYS A 137 18.52 -6.01 6.31
C LYS A 137 18.23 -5.01 5.20
N CYS A 138 17.86 -3.82 5.58
CA CYS A 138 17.68 -2.68 4.70
C CYS A 138 18.09 -1.43 5.47
N ASP A 139 19.12 -0.74 5.01
CA ASP A 139 19.56 0.49 5.65
C ASP A 139 18.49 1.58 5.42
N PRO A 140 18.20 2.44 6.42
CA PRO A 140 17.20 3.50 6.26
C PRO A 140 17.70 4.57 5.29
N GLU A 141 16.78 5.15 4.53
CA GLU A 141 17.03 6.33 3.72
C GLU A 141 17.27 7.54 4.63
N GLU A 142 18.24 8.39 4.27
CA GLU A 142 18.45 9.65 4.95
C GLU A 142 17.36 10.66 4.59
N MET A 143 16.66 11.14 5.61
CA MET A 143 15.52 12.05 5.47
C MET A 143 15.76 13.34 6.25
N GLY A 144 15.37 14.46 5.65
CA GLY A 144 15.25 15.73 6.36
C GLY A 144 13.97 15.77 7.21
N ALA A 145 13.94 16.63 8.23
CA ALA A 145 12.77 16.76 9.10
C ALA A 145 11.51 17.27 8.37
N GLU A 146 11.68 17.96 7.26
CA GLU A 146 10.59 18.48 6.43
C GLU A 146 10.29 17.61 5.21
N ASP A 147 10.98 16.47 5.04
CA ASP A 147 10.68 15.55 3.95
C ASP A 147 9.31 14.90 4.14
N PRO A 148 8.53 14.71 3.05
CA PRO A 148 7.23 14.04 3.11
C PRO A 148 7.29 12.64 3.71
N LEU A 149 6.39 12.34 4.65
CA LEU A 149 6.31 11.03 5.30
C LEU A 149 5.05 10.26 4.89
N PHE A 150 3.87 10.89 5.00
CA PHE A 150 2.62 10.24 4.59
C PHE A 150 1.52 11.25 4.26
N ILE A 151 0.49 10.77 3.56
CA ILE A 151 -0.70 11.54 3.20
C ILE A 151 -1.92 10.91 3.89
N LEU A 152 -2.67 11.72 4.63
CA LEU A 152 -3.98 11.34 5.16
C LEU A 152 -5.08 12.16 4.51
N TYR A 153 -6.16 11.49 4.10
CA TYR A 153 -7.32 12.13 3.51
C TYR A 153 -8.39 12.41 4.56
N THR A 154 -8.81 13.66 4.63
CA THR A 154 -9.96 14.10 5.43
C THR A 154 -11.22 14.19 4.56
N SER A 155 -12.40 14.17 5.19
CA SER A 155 -13.70 14.23 4.50
C SER A 155 -13.94 15.54 3.74
N GLY A 156 -13.16 16.58 4.01
CA GLY A 156 -13.27 17.91 3.37
C GLY A 156 -14.65 18.55 3.52
N SER A 157 -14.69 19.85 3.72
CA SER A 157 -15.94 20.63 3.80
C SER A 157 -16.66 20.78 2.45
N THR A 158 -15.98 20.48 1.34
CA THR A 158 -16.47 20.66 -0.04
C THR A 158 -16.93 19.36 -0.71
N GLY A 159 -17.06 18.27 0.04
CA GLY A 159 -17.47 16.95 -0.46
C GLY A 159 -16.37 16.15 -1.17
N LYS A 160 -15.27 16.76 -1.58
CA LYS A 160 -14.09 16.02 -2.08
C LYS A 160 -13.08 15.79 -0.96
N PRO A 161 -12.51 14.58 -0.85
CA PRO A 161 -11.44 14.33 0.11
C PRO A 161 -10.25 15.25 -0.15
N LYS A 162 -9.64 15.76 0.94
CA LYS A 162 -8.42 16.58 0.86
C LYS A 162 -7.27 15.79 1.47
N GLY A 163 -6.20 15.61 0.70
CA GLY A 163 -4.96 15.02 1.18
C GLY A 163 -4.19 16.01 2.05
N VAL A 164 -3.85 15.61 3.28
CA VAL A 164 -3.00 16.36 4.20
C VAL A 164 -1.64 15.64 4.21
N LEU A 165 -0.62 16.36 3.73
CA LEU A 165 0.76 15.88 3.76
C LEU A 165 1.34 16.11 5.15
N HIS A 166 1.93 15.05 5.69
CA HIS A 166 2.68 15.07 6.94
C HIS A 166 4.17 14.87 6.68
N THR A 167 5.00 15.55 7.44
CA THR A 167 6.46 15.46 7.43
C THR A 167 6.98 14.89 8.73
#